data_0341d493ec9b7e40041b2ee22ae080af
#
_entry.id   0341d493ec9b7e40041b2ee22ae080af
#
_cell.length_a   1.000
_cell.length_b   1.000
_cell.length_c   1.000
_cell.angle_alpha   90.00
_cell.angle_beta   90.00
_cell.angle_gamma   90.00
#
_symmetry.space_group_name_H-M   'P 1'
#
loop_
_entity.id
_entity.type
_entity.pdbx_description
1 polymer ?
#
loop_
_entity_poly.entity_id
_entity_poly.type
_entity_poly.pdbx_seq_one_letter_code
_entity_poly.pdbx_strand_id
1 'polypeptide(L)'
;MTAARSKLPTYLVLFRGINVGGKNKVPMAELKALLTELGLQGVRTYIQSGNAIVRSELTAESIARKIEKALPTRFKLDTELIRVLVLARADLEAAIDDRPEGFGDQPGMYHSDAIFLMGVDAAAAMTAFSPKEGVDAVWPGDGLIYSQRLSAQRTKSRLNRIASSPHYKSMTIRSWQTTLALMDLVKAVDEGDASAGSR
;
A
#
# COMPACT_ATOMS: atom_id res chain seq x y z
N MET A 1 5.26 -35.69 -19.38
CA MET A 1 4.24 -34.64 -19.21
C MET A 1 4.76 -33.65 -18.17
N THR A 2 5.34 -32.55 -18.60
CA THR A 2 5.85 -31.48 -17.72
C THR A 2 4.64 -30.69 -17.25
N ALA A 3 4.27 -30.84 -15.99
CA ALA A 3 3.22 -30.01 -15.38
C ALA A 3 3.65 -28.53 -15.54
N ALA A 4 2.83 -27.73 -16.21
CA ALA A 4 3.02 -26.29 -16.27
C ALA A 4 3.06 -25.80 -14.82
N ARG A 5 4.20 -25.28 -14.36
CA ARG A 5 4.30 -24.62 -13.05
C ARG A 5 3.28 -23.49 -13.05
N SER A 6 2.22 -23.64 -12.26
CA SER A 6 1.25 -22.57 -12.08
C SER A 6 1.99 -21.32 -11.60
N LYS A 7 1.74 -20.20 -12.25
CA LYS A 7 2.37 -18.94 -11.90
C LYS A 7 1.93 -18.55 -10.48
N LEU A 8 2.88 -18.30 -9.59
CA LEU A 8 2.57 -17.88 -8.24
C LEU A 8 1.81 -16.54 -8.24
N PRO A 9 0.76 -16.41 -7.41
CA PRO A 9 0.09 -15.13 -7.22
C PRO A 9 1.06 -14.01 -6.83
N THR A 10 0.87 -12.84 -7.40
CA THR A 10 1.62 -11.61 -7.09
C THR A 10 0.82 -10.74 -6.14
N TYR A 11 1.50 -10.24 -5.12
CA TYR A 11 0.94 -9.40 -4.07
C TYR A 11 1.73 -8.10 -3.94
N LEU A 12 1.00 -7.03 -3.66
CA LEU A 12 1.55 -5.78 -3.14
C LEU A 12 1.53 -5.82 -1.61
N VAL A 13 2.67 -5.52 -1.00
CA VAL A 13 2.84 -5.43 0.46
C VAL A 13 3.09 -3.99 0.86
N LEU A 14 2.21 -3.44 1.68
CA LEU A 14 2.28 -2.08 2.20
C LEU A 14 2.59 -2.10 3.70
N PHE A 15 3.72 -1.53 4.07
CA PHE A 15 4.13 -1.39 5.47
C PHE A 15 3.62 -0.06 6.03
N ARG A 16 2.97 -0.11 7.19
CA ARG A 16 2.48 1.09 7.85
C ARG A 16 3.52 1.62 8.82
N GLY A 17 3.95 2.87 8.61
CA GLY A 17 4.73 3.62 9.60
C GLY A 17 6.19 3.24 9.73
N ILE A 18 6.79 2.57 8.73
CA ILE A 18 8.25 2.43 8.66
C ILE A 18 8.87 3.66 7.99
N ASN A 19 10.07 4.02 8.39
CA ASN A 19 10.89 5.11 7.83
C ASN A 19 10.19 6.48 7.82
N VAL A 20 9.29 6.74 8.76
CA VAL A 20 8.53 8.01 8.86
C VAL A 20 8.97 8.79 10.10
N GLY A 21 9.30 10.07 9.92
CA GLY A 21 9.67 10.96 11.03
C GLY A 21 10.91 10.48 11.82
N GLY A 22 11.82 9.76 11.17
CA GLY A 22 13.02 9.21 11.79
C GLY A 22 12.80 7.96 12.65
N LYS A 23 11.55 7.49 12.75
CA LYS A 23 11.16 6.30 13.52
C LYS A 23 11.06 5.05 12.66
N ASN A 24 11.08 3.88 13.32
CA ASN A 24 10.95 2.55 12.70
C ASN A 24 11.86 2.40 11.48
N LYS A 25 13.15 2.65 11.67
CA LYS A 25 14.14 2.60 10.59
C LYS A 25 14.29 1.18 10.07
N VAL A 26 13.89 0.96 8.84
CA VAL A 26 13.96 -0.33 8.14
C VAL A 26 14.66 -0.08 6.79
N PRO A 27 15.97 -0.43 6.68
CA PRO A 27 16.67 -0.34 5.40
C PRO A 27 16.02 -1.25 4.36
N MET A 28 15.72 -0.72 3.18
CA MET A 28 14.95 -1.45 2.16
C MET A 28 15.68 -2.68 1.63
N ALA A 29 17.02 -2.67 1.61
CA ALA A 29 17.81 -3.84 1.22
C ALA A 29 17.68 -4.98 2.26
N GLU A 30 17.69 -4.64 3.54
CA GLU A 30 17.51 -5.63 4.62
C GLU A 30 16.07 -6.13 4.68
N LEU A 31 15.09 -5.27 4.40
CA LEU A 31 13.69 -5.68 4.25
C LEU A 31 13.53 -6.69 3.11
N LYS A 32 14.15 -6.44 1.95
CA LYS A 32 14.15 -7.37 0.82
C LYS A 32 14.77 -8.72 1.21
N ALA A 33 15.89 -8.71 1.93
CA ALA A 33 16.52 -9.94 2.43
C ALA A 33 15.60 -10.71 3.36
N LEU A 34 14.99 -10.04 4.35
CA LEU A 34 14.02 -10.65 5.27
C LEU A 34 12.84 -11.30 4.52
N LEU A 35 12.24 -10.59 3.58
CA LEU A 35 11.11 -11.12 2.81
C LEU A 35 11.51 -12.38 2.00
N THR A 36 12.72 -12.39 1.45
CA THR A 36 13.28 -13.56 0.75
C THR A 36 13.53 -14.73 1.71
N GLU A 37 14.10 -14.49 2.88
CA GLU A 37 14.33 -15.49 3.94
C GLU A 37 13.00 -16.10 4.45
N LEU A 38 11.91 -15.32 4.41
CA LEU A 38 10.56 -15.79 4.70
C LEU A 38 9.97 -16.69 3.59
N GLY A 39 10.70 -16.97 2.52
CA GLY A 39 10.28 -17.82 1.40
C GLY A 39 9.39 -17.11 0.38
N LEU A 40 9.28 -15.78 0.44
CA LEU A 40 8.57 -15.00 -0.56
C LEU A 40 9.46 -14.86 -1.81
N GLN A 41 8.87 -15.02 -2.99
CA GLN A 41 9.61 -15.03 -4.25
C GLN A 41 9.44 -13.71 -5.01
N GLY A 42 10.34 -13.43 -5.96
CA GLY A 42 10.24 -12.25 -6.82
C GLY A 42 10.27 -10.92 -6.07
N VAL A 43 10.87 -10.89 -4.88
CA VAL A 43 10.81 -9.72 -3.99
C VAL A 43 11.44 -8.49 -4.64
N ARG A 44 10.62 -7.45 -4.81
CA ARG A 44 11.05 -6.09 -5.21
C ARG A 44 10.56 -5.09 -4.18
N THR A 45 11.40 -4.15 -3.81
CA THR A 45 11.04 -3.04 -2.91
C THR A 45 10.97 -1.74 -3.71
N TYR A 46 10.10 -0.83 -3.30
CA TYR A 46 9.90 0.44 -3.98
C TYR A 46 9.81 1.59 -2.98
N ILE A 47 10.68 2.57 -3.12
CA ILE A 47 10.87 3.75 -2.26
C ILE A 47 10.94 3.45 -0.76
N GLN A 48 11.38 4.43 0.03
CA GLN A 48 11.61 4.30 1.48
C GLN A 48 10.33 4.16 2.32
N SER A 49 9.17 4.49 1.77
CA SER A 49 7.89 4.49 2.50
C SER A 49 7.29 3.10 2.75
N GLY A 50 8.04 2.04 2.46
CA GLY A 50 7.63 0.68 2.80
C GLY A 50 6.63 0.08 1.84
N ASN A 51 7.10 -0.20 0.61
CA ASN A 51 6.34 -0.95 -0.38
C ASN A 51 7.19 -2.10 -0.88
N ALA A 52 6.58 -3.28 -1.03
CA ALA A 52 7.23 -4.42 -1.67
C ALA A 52 6.23 -5.16 -2.56
N ILE A 53 6.75 -5.77 -3.62
CA ILE A 53 6.02 -6.73 -4.44
C ILE A 53 6.63 -8.10 -4.17
N VAL A 54 5.78 -9.10 -3.98
CA VAL A 54 6.19 -10.47 -3.68
C VAL A 54 5.31 -11.46 -4.42
N ARG A 55 5.80 -12.69 -4.60
CA ARG A 55 5.00 -13.83 -5.08
C ARG A 55 4.98 -14.94 -4.04
N SER A 56 3.82 -15.56 -3.86
CA SER A 56 3.65 -16.62 -2.87
C SER A 56 2.39 -17.45 -3.16
N GLU A 57 2.39 -18.71 -2.73
CA GLU A 57 1.18 -19.55 -2.65
C GLU A 57 0.35 -19.26 -1.38
N LEU A 58 0.91 -18.52 -0.43
CA LEU A 58 0.22 -18.15 0.80
C LEU A 58 -0.87 -17.10 0.52
N THR A 59 -1.91 -17.09 1.36
CA THR A 59 -2.94 -16.03 1.32
C THR A 59 -2.37 -14.69 1.79
N ALA A 60 -2.99 -13.59 1.38
CA ALA A 60 -2.60 -12.23 1.78
C ALA A 60 -2.46 -12.08 3.31
N GLU A 61 -3.43 -12.62 4.07
CA GLU A 61 -3.39 -12.56 5.55
C GLU A 61 -2.24 -13.40 6.13
N SER A 62 -1.94 -14.55 5.53
CA SER A 62 -0.84 -15.41 5.99
C SER A 62 0.52 -14.75 5.72
N ILE A 63 0.66 -14.06 4.59
CA ILE A 63 1.84 -13.25 4.25
C ILE A 63 1.98 -12.11 5.27
N ALA A 64 0.90 -11.34 5.51
CA ALA A 64 0.92 -10.23 6.46
C ALA A 64 1.36 -10.67 7.85
N ARG A 65 0.72 -11.70 8.42
CA ARG A 65 1.07 -12.25 9.74
C ARG A 65 2.52 -12.74 9.83
N LYS A 66 3.00 -13.39 8.78
CA LYS A 66 4.38 -13.89 8.72
C LYS A 66 5.39 -12.76 8.74
N ILE A 67 5.13 -11.70 8.02
CA ILE A 67 5.98 -10.50 7.96
C ILE A 67 5.92 -9.74 9.30
N GLU A 68 4.72 -9.45 9.82
CA GLU A 68 4.53 -8.73 11.09
C GLU A 68 5.26 -9.40 12.24
N LYS A 69 5.24 -10.74 12.31
CA LYS A 69 5.96 -11.52 13.33
C LYS A 69 7.47 -11.43 13.17
N ALA A 70 7.99 -11.36 11.93
CA ALA A 70 9.42 -11.37 11.66
C ALA A 70 10.08 -9.98 11.79
N LEU A 71 9.35 -8.90 11.57
CA LEU A 71 9.91 -7.54 11.61
C LEU A 71 10.63 -7.21 12.91
N PRO A 72 10.05 -7.43 14.11
CA PRO A 72 10.71 -7.08 15.38
C PRO A 72 11.91 -7.98 15.72
N THR A 73 12.06 -9.14 15.08
CA THR A 73 13.23 -9.99 15.29
C THR A 73 14.45 -9.52 14.48
N ARG A 74 14.23 -8.73 13.43
CA ARG A 74 15.28 -8.25 12.53
C ARG A 74 15.60 -6.78 12.73
N PHE A 75 14.60 -5.95 13.08
CA PHE A 75 14.76 -4.50 13.17
C PHE A 75 14.44 -4.01 14.58
N LYS A 76 15.22 -3.02 15.03
CA LYS A 76 14.89 -2.27 16.25
C LYS A 76 13.79 -1.28 15.90
N LEU A 77 12.57 -1.59 16.32
CA LEU A 77 11.39 -0.77 16.06
C LEU A 77 11.07 0.14 17.25
N ASP A 78 10.55 1.31 16.96
CA ASP A 78 10.09 2.28 17.97
C ASP A 78 8.63 2.00 18.41
N THR A 79 7.95 1.09 17.70
CA THR A 79 6.57 0.65 17.98
C THR A 79 6.54 -0.85 18.17
N GLU A 80 5.62 -1.34 19.01
CA GLU A 80 5.46 -2.78 19.28
C GLU A 80 5.11 -3.58 18.02
N LEU A 81 4.33 -2.99 17.12
CA LEU A 81 3.86 -3.67 15.91
C LEU A 81 3.85 -2.73 14.70
N ILE A 82 4.51 -3.17 13.64
CA ILE A 82 4.33 -2.61 12.30
C ILE A 82 3.24 -3.40 11.60
N ARG A 83 2.11 -2.77 11.33
CA ARG A 83 1.02 -3.41 10.58
C ARG A 83 1.37 -3.49 9.09
N VAL A 84 1.00 -4.60 8.50
CA VAL A 84 1.27 -4.91 7.08
C VAL A 84 -0.05 -5.20 6.38
N LEU A 85 -0.33 -4.44 5.32
CA LEU A 85 -1.41 -4.74 4.40
C LEU A 85 -0.85 -5.47 3.18
N VAL A 86 -1.48 -6.57 2.82
CA VAL A 86 -1.15 -7.32 1.61
C VAL A 86 -2.37 -7.33 0.71
N LEU A 87 -2.20 -6.84 -0.51
CA LEU A 87 -3.24 -6.76 -1.54
C LEU A 87 -2.90 -7.73 -2.66
N ALA A 88 -3.87 -8.50 -3.12
CA ALA A 88 -3.73 -9.21 -4.37
C ALA A 88 -3.70 -8.21 -5.54
N ARG A 89 -3.15 -8.62 -6.67
CA ARG A 89 -3.12 -7.78 -7.88
C ARG A 89 -4.52 -7.27 -8.25
N ALA A 90 -5.52 -8.14 -8.19
CA ALA A 90 -6.89 -7.80 -8.54
C ALA A 90 -7.48 -6.70 -7.63
N ASP A 91 -7.14 -6.71 -6.32
CA ASP A 91 -7.61 -5.69 -5.38
C ASP A 91 -7.00 -4.31 -5.71
N LEU A 92 -5.73 -4.29 -6.12
CA LEU A 92 -5.06 -3.05 -6.54
C LEU A 92 -5.60 -2.55 -7.89
N GLU A 93 -5.90 -3.45 -8.84
CA GLU A 93 -6.56 -3.12 -10.12
C GLU A 93 -7.93 -2.50 -9.86
N ALA A 94 -8.77 -3.15 -9.05
CA ALA A 94 -10.08 -2.63 -8.66
C ALA A 94 -9.98 -1.24 -8.00
N ALA A 95 -9.03 -1.05 -7.07
CA ALA A 95 -8.79 0.25 -6.45
C ALA A 95 -8.42 1.36 -7.45
N ILE A 96 -7.87 1.01 -8.61
CA ILE A 96 -7.51 1.98 -9.65
C ILE A 96 -8.69 2.21 -10.60
N ASP A 97 -9.39 1.15 -10.98
CA ASP A 97 -10.46 1.20 -11.98
C ASP A 97 -11.75 1.83 -11.40
N ASP A 98 -12.04 1.56 -10.13
CA ASP A 98 -13.22 2.06 -9.41
C ASP A 98 -13.04 3.45 -8.79
N ARG A 99 -11.93 4.16 -9.12
CA ARG A 99 -11.70 5.50 -8.59
C ARG A 99 -12.80 6.46 -9.00
N PRO A 100 -13.15 7.44 -8.15
CA PRO A 100 -14.11 8.48 -8.50
C PRO A 100 -13.71 9.22 -9.78
N GLU A 101 -14.71 9.63 -10.56
CA GLU A 101 -14.48 10.42 -11.78
C GLU A 101 -13.65 11.68 -11.48
N GLY A 102 -12.64 11.93 -12.28
CA GLY A 102 -11.71 13.06 -12.12
C GLY A 102 -10.67 12.92 -11.00
N PHE A 103 -10.75 11.85 -10.17
CA PHE A 103 -9.77 11.64 -9.11
C PHE A 103 -8.38 11.30 -9.68
N GLY A 104 -7.39 12.12 -9.30
CA GLY A 104 -6.00 11.93 -9.71
C GLY A 104 -5.65 12.40 -11.13
N ASP A 105 -6.61 12.91 -11.91
CA ASP A 105 -6.40 13.30 -13.30
C ASP A 105 -5.64 14.62 -13.46
N GLN A 106 -5.62 15.45 -12.42
CA GLN A 106 -4.96 16.77 -12.43
C GLN A 106 -3.89 16.90 -11.33
N PRO A 107 -2.75 16.17 -11.42
CA PRO A 107 -1.74 16.14 -10.36
C PRO A 107 -1.04 17.48 -10.13
N GLY A 108 -1.08 18.41 -11.10
CA GLY A 108 -0.58 19.77 -10.93
C GLY A 108 -1.49 20.65 -10.08
N MET A 109 -2.79 20.37 -10.05
CA MET A 109 -3.79 21.12 -9.28
C MET A 109 -4.09 20.47 -7.93
N TYR A 110 -4.18 19.17 -7.89
CA TYR A 110 -4.57 18.41 -6.72
C TYR A 110 -3.48 17.47 -6.22
N HIS A 111 -3.39 17.34 -4.92
CA HIS A 111 -2.71 16.25 -4.28
C HIS A 111 -3.73 15.16 -3.92
N SER A 112 -3.55 13.98 -4.49
CA SER A 112 -4.47 12.85 -4.34
C SER A 112 -3.76 11.69 -3.64
N ASP A 113 -4.43 11.09 -2.65
CA ASP A 113 -3.94 9.97 -1.87
C ASP A 113 -4.95 8.81 -1.89
N ALA A 114 -4.47 7.59 -2.02
CA ALA A 114 -5.19 6.36 -1.70
C ALA A 114 -4.90 5.99 -0.24
N ILE A 115 -5.92 5.88 0.58
CA ILE A 115 -5.85 5.54 2.00
C ILE A 115 -6.40 4.13 2.17
N PHE A 116 -5.53 3.14 2.12
CA PHE A 116 -5.89 1.73 2.26
C PHE A 116 -6.25 1.39 3.70
N LEU A 117 -7.27 0.58 3.90
CA LEU A 117 -7.85 0.24 5.19
C LEU A 117 -7.39 -1.14 5.68
N MET A 118 -7.20 -1.29 6.97
CA MET A 118 -6.73 -2.52 7.62
C MET A 118 -7.66 -2.91 8.77
N GLY A 119 -8.65 -3.76 8.48
CA GLY A 119 -9.59 -4.27 9.49
C GLY A 119 -10.57 -3.22 10.00
N VAL A 120 -10.90 -2.24 9.16
CA VAL A 120 -11.98 -1.27 9.33
C VAL A 120 -12.67 -1.09 7.99
N ASP A 121 -13.98 -0.98 7.96
CA ASP A 121 -14.72 -0.68 6.73
C ASP A 121 -14.65 0.81 6.37
N ALA A 122 -14.96 1.12 5.10
CA ALA A 122 -14.88 2.47 4.60
C ALA A 122 -15.90 3.41 5.27
N ALA A 123 -17.09 2.93 5.63
CA ALA A 123 -18.11 3.75 6.27
C ALA A 123 -17.67 4.21 7.66
N ALA A 124 -17.14 3.28 8.48
CA ALA A 124 -16.57 3.62 9.79
C ALA A 124 -15.34 4.55 9.66
N ALA A 125 -14.46 4.27 8.71
CA ALA A 125 -13.26 5.06 8.49
C ALA A 125 -13.58 6.49 7.99
N MET A 126 -14.64 6.67 7.19
CA MET A 126 -15.11 7.98 6.72
C MET A 126 -15.48 8.94 7.85
N THR A 127 -15.88 8.43 9.03
CA THR A 127 -16.19 9.27 10.20
C THR A 127 -14.98 10.06 10.73
N ALA A 128 -13.75 9.63 10.37
CA ALA A 128 -12.52 10.34 10.72
C ALA A 128 -12.27 11.60 9.88
N PHE A 129 -13.02 11.80 8.81
CA PHE A 129 -12.80 12.88 7.88
C PHE A 129 -13.79 14.03 8.11
N SER A 130 -13.28 15.26 8.01
CA SER A 130 -14.05 16.50 8.01
C SER A 130 -13.54 17.38 6.88
N PRO A 131 -13.78 16.99 5.61
CA PRO A 131 -13.24 17.71 4.47
C PRO A 131 -13.70 19.17 4.48
N LYS A 132 -12.80 20.08 4.09
CA LYS A 132 -13.13 21.48 3.94
C LYS A 132 -13.71 21.72 2.56
N GLU A 133 -14.93 22.24 2.51
CA GLU A 133 -15.61 22.60 1.27
C GLU A 133 -14.73 23.49 0.38
N GLY A 134 -14.68 23.20 -0.92
CA GLY A 134 -13.88 23.89 -1.91
C GLY A 134 -12.36 23.68 -1.80
N VAL A 135 -11.89 22.86 -0.86
CA VAL A 135 -10.46 22.55 -0.68
C VAL A 135 -10.19 21.06 -0.72
N ASP A 136 -10.99 20.28 0.04
CA ASP A 136 -10.83 18.85 0.24
C ASP A 136 -12.01 18.10 -0.36
N ALA A 137 -11.74 16.91 -0.88
CA ALA A 137 -12.74 15.92 -1.24
C ALA A 137 -12.31 14.53 -0.77
N VAL A 138 -13.26 13.72 -0.33
CA VAL A 138 -13.04 12.33 0.10
C VAL A 138 -14.19 11.45 -0.38
N TRP A 139 -13.85 10.24 -0.79
CA TRP A 139 -14.82 9.25 -1.26
C TRP A 139 -14.49 7.88 -0.70
N PRO A 140 -15.50 7.12 -0.28
CA PRO A 140 -15.30 5.73 0.10
C PRO A 140 -15.08 4.87 -1.15
N GLY A 141 -14.22 3.86 -1.01
CA GLY A 141 -14.03 2.78 -1.97
C GLY A 141 -14.05 1.43 -1.26
N ASP A 142 -13.89 0.34 -2.00
CA ASP A 142 -13.78 -0.99 -1.42
C ASP A 142 -12.38 -1.19 -0.81
N GLY A 143 -12.32 -1.31 0.51
CA GLY A 143 -11.06 -1.45 1.25
C GLY A 143 -10.16 -0.20 1.28
N LEU A 144 -10.61 0.95 0.76
CA LEU A 144 -9.84 2.20 0.78
C LEU A 144 -10.75 3.43 0.83
N ILE A 145 -10.10 4.58 1.06
CA ILE A 145 -10.70 5.90 0.91
C ILE A 145 -9.83 6.69 -0.07
N TYR A 146 -10.45 7.31 -1.05
CA TYR A 146 -9.82 8.29 -1.92
C TYR A 146 -9.88 9.66 -1.26
N SER A 147 -8.75 10.35 -1.17
CA SER A 147 -8.71 11.71 -0.64
C SER A 147 -7.94 12.64 -1.56
N GLN A 148 -8.47 13.84 -1.76
CA GLN A 148 -7.91 14.82 -2.67
C GLN A 148 -8.00 16.21 -2.07
N ARG A 149 -6.96 17.03 -2.25
CA ARG A 149 -6.96 18.44 -1.82
C ARG A 149 -6.33 19.33 -2.87
N LEU A 150 -6.80 20.57 -2.93
CA LEU A 150 -6.14 21.60 -3.73
C LEU A 150 -4.73 21.87 -3.22
N SER A 151 -3.71 21.68 -4.07
CA SER A 151 -2.30 21.88 -3.73
C SER A 151 -2.00 23.31 -3.31
N ALA A 152 -2.59 24.29 -4.00
CA ALA A 152 -2.45 25.72 -3.69
C ALA A 152 -3.07 26.13 -2.34
N GLN A 153 -3.99 25.31 -1.80
CA GLN A 153 -4.68 25.59 -0.53
C GLN A 153 -4.37 24.53 0.55
N ARG A 154 -3.27 23.80 0.44
CA ARG A 154 -2.91 22.70 1.36
C ARG A 154 -2.91 23.12 2.84
N THR A 155 -2.59 24.37 3.15
CA THR A 155 -2.58 24.89 4.52
C THR A 155 -3.98 25.04 5.11
N LYS A 156 -5.01 25.14 4.25
CA LYS A 156 -6.42 25.21 4.64
C LYS A 156 -7.08 23.83 4.72
N SER A 157 -6.43 22.79 4.17
CA SER A 157 -6.93 21.42 4.18
C SER A 157 -7.10 20.90 5.61
N ARG A 158 -8.14 20.10 5.81
CA ARG A 158 -8.43 19.42 7.08
C ARG A 158 -8.11 17.92 7.04
N LEU A 159 -7.62 17.40 5.90
CA LEU A 159 -7.32 15.96 5.75
C LEU A 159 -6.28 15.46 6.75
N ASN A 160 -5.33 16.30 7.15
CA ASN A 160 -4.32 15.93 8.15
C ASN A 160 -4.91 15.64 9.54
N ARG A 161 -6.15 16.06 9.83
CA ARG A 161 -6.81 15.83 11.11
C ARG A 161 -7.11 14.35 11.38
N ILE A 162 -7.11 13.51 10.33
CA ILE A 162 -7.26 12.06 10.47
C ILE A 162 -6.19 11.46 11.40
N ALA A 163 -5.01 12.08 11.50
CA ALA A 163 -3.94 11.60 12.37
C ALA A 163 -4.32 11.54 13.86
N SER A 164 -5.31 12.33 14.29
CA SER A 164 -5.85 12.30 15.66
C SER A 164 -7.00 11.31 15.84
N SER A 165 -7.50 10.69 14.77
CA SER A 165 -8.59 9.72 14.83
C SER A 165 -8.10 8.36 15.34
N PRO A 166 -8.91 7.62 16.13
CA PRO A 166 -8.62 6.25 16.50
C PRO A 166 -8.50 5.32 15.29
N HIS A 167 -9.17 5.64 14.17
CA HIS A 167 -9.10 4.87 12.93
C HIS A 167 -7.77 5.05 12.18
N TYR A 168 -6.99 6.10 12.48
CA TYR A 168 -5.72 6.36 11.77
C TYR A 168 -4.74 5.18 11.85
N LYS A 169 -4.71 4.46 12.98
CA LYS A 169 -3.88 3.26 13.15
C LYS A 169 -4.26 2.09 12.22
N SER A 170 -5.45 2.14 11.64
CA SER A 170 -5.97 1.18 10.67
C SER A 170 -5.87 1.69 9.22
N MET A 171 -5.09 2.72 8.96
CA MET A 171 -4.91 3.31 7.64
C MET A 171 -3.46 3.29 7.22
N THR A 172 -3.19 2.97 5.95
CA THR A 172 -1.89 3.19 5.32
C THR A 172 -2.07 4.01 4.06
N ILE A 173 -1.30 5.10 3.93
CA ILE A 173 -1.51 6.14 2.92
C ILE A 173 -0.42 6.06 1.85
N ARG A 174 -0.84 6.12 0.59
CA ARG A 174 0.06 6.27 -0.56
C ARG A 174 -0.45 7.38 -1.46
N SER A 175 0.46 8.22 -1.96
CA SER A 175 0.06 9.16 -3.00
C SER A 175 -0.46 8.40 -4.21
N TRP A 176 -1.38 9.01 -4.96
CA TRP A 176 -1.96 8.38 -6.14
C TRP A 176 -0.89 7.98 -7.17
N GLN A 177 0.10 8.85 -7.41
CA GLN A 177 1.23 8.53 -8.29
C GLN A 177 2.02 7.31 -7.81
N THR A 178 2.21 7.17 -6.48
CA THR A 178 2.85 5.97 -5.92
C THR A 178 1.98 4.74 -6.17
N THR A 179 0.67 4.85 -5.99
CA THR A 179 -0.28 3.74 -6.22
C THR A 179 -0.23 3.26 -7.68
N LEU A 180 -0.23 4.18 -8.64
CA LEU A 180 -0.08 3.84 -10.06
C LEU A 180 1.27 3.19 -10.37
N ALA A 181 2.37 3.75 -9.87
CA ALA A 181 3.70 3.17 -10.05
C ALA A 181 3.83 1.77 -9.44
N LEU A 182 3.16 1.51 -8.32
CA LEU A 182 3.11 0.17 -7.71
C LEU A 182 2.35 -0.83 -8.60
N MET A 183 1.28 -0.40 -9.27
CA MET A 183 0.56 -1.23 -10.23
C MET A 183 1.43 -1.60 -11.43
N ASP A 184 2.17 -0.64 -11.98
CA ASP A 184 3.10 -0.90 -13.09
C ASP A 184 4.18 -1.90 -12.68
N LEU A 185 4.70 -1.79 -11.45
CA LEU A 185 5.67 -2.76 -10.92
C LEU A 185 5.08 -4.15 -10.72
N VAL A 186 3.83 -4.26 -10.26
CA VAL A 186 3.12 -5.54 -10.13
C VAL A 186 2.96 -6.19 -11.51
N LYS A 187 2.52 -5.43 -12.52
CA LYS A 187 2.41 -5.90 -13.91
C LYS A 187 3.77 -6.37 -14.46
N ALA A 188 4.82 -5.59 -14.26
CA ALA A 188 6.17 -5.94 -14.72
C ALA A 188 6.73 -7.22 -14.06
N VAL A 189 6.39 -7.49 -12.80
CA VAL A 189 6.75 -8.76 -12.13
C VAL A 189 6.00 -9.92 -12.76
N ASP A 190 4.75 -9.73 -13.12
CA ASP A 190 3.95 -10.76 -13.79
C ASP A 190 4.44 -11.04 -15.21
N GLU A 191 4.77 -10.03 -15.98
CA GLU A 191 5.25 -10.16 -17.37
C GLU A 191 6.66 -10.75 -17.45
N GLY A 192 7.55 -10.40 -16.51
CA GLY A 192 8.92 -10.93 -16.42
C GLY A 192 8.99 -12.44 -16.28
N ASP A 193 7.97 -13.09 -15.71
CA ASP A 193 7.85 -14.55 -15.66
C ASP A 193 7.32 -15.15 -16.98
N ALA A 194 6.51 -14.42 -17.71
CA ALA A 194 6.01 -14.88 -19.01
C ALA A 194 7.16 -15.01 -20.03
N SER A 195 8.16 -14.13 -19.96
CA SER A 195 9.34 -14.17 -20.84
C SER A 195 10.38 -15.24 -20.44
N ALA A 196 10.42 -15.66 -19.17
CA ALA A 196 11.34 -16.71 -18.71
C ALA A 196 10.86 -18.15 -19.02
N GLY A 197 9.54 -18.32 -19.25
CA GLY A 197 8.94 -19.60 -19.60
C GLY A 197 8.91 -19.92 -21.10
N SER A 198 9.40 -19.01 -21.95
CA SER A 198 9.34 -19.10 -23.43
C SER A 198 10.71 -19.36 -24.08
N ARG A 199 11.68 -19.90 -23.31
CA ARG A 199 12.99 -20.33 -23.85
C ARG A 199 13.24 -21.81 -23.59
#